data_5bb684249b1d492e05df3dda0c4621b3
#
_entry.id   5bb684249b1d492e05df3dda0c4621b3
#
_cell.length_a   1.000
_cell.length_b   1.000
_cell.length_c   1.000
_cell.angle_alpha   90.00
_cell.angle_beta   90.00
_cell.angle_gamma   90.00
#
_symmetry.space_group_name_H-M   'P 1'
#
loop_
_entity.id
_entity.type
_entity.pdbx_description
1 polymer ?
#
loop_
_entity_poly.entity_id
_entity_poly.type
_entity_poly.pdbx_seq_one_letter_code
_entity_poly.pdbx_strand_id
1 'polypeptide(L)'
;MMFLSSNLLAGAYATDYLTTFEQAVLAELNHARTNPGHYAEYLADLRKYFHGRELRRPGEPILLTEEGLPALEEAIEFLETVQPVDVLLPSRGLSLGAEAHVKDQSRSGALGHGGGDGSTSWDRMNRYGTWQYTAAENISYGNNDARGVLIQLIVDDGTPNRGHRTNIFNPDYRYVGIACGPHHHFGLMCVMDFAGGYVESKGE
;
A
#
# COMPACT_ATOMS: atom_id res chain seq x y z
N MET A 1 22.68 35.35 -16.61
CA MET A 1 21.55 34.43 -16.65
C MET A 1 21.74 33.45 -15.51
N MET A 2 21.16 33.78 -14.36
CA MET A 2 21.34 33.03 -13.10
C MET A 2 20.32 31.89 -13.09
N PHE A 3 20.78 30.64 -13.06
CA PHE A 3 19.96 29.47 -12.78
C PHE A 3 19.66 29.47 -11.28
N LEU A 4 18.45 29.83 -10.92
CA LEU A 4 17.92 29.62 -9.59
C LEU A 4 17.69 28.11 -9.41
N SER A 5 18.58 27.46 -8.66
CA SER A 5 18.36 26.13 -8.14
C SER A 5 17.16 26.16 -7.21
N SER A 6 16.04 25.62 -7.65
CA SER A 6 14.88 25.34 -6.81
C SER A 6 15.21 24.16 -5.89
N ASN A 7 15.90 24.43 -4.78
CA ASN A 7 15.86 23.56 -3.62
C ASN A 7 14.42 23.62 -3.07
N LEU A 8 13.56 22.74 -3.60
CA LEU A 8 12.29 22.43 -2.96
C LEU A 8 12.63 21.82 -1.59
N LEU A 9 12.30 22.59 -0.55
CA LEU A 9 12.21 22.17 0.82
C LEU A 9 11.30 20.92 0.89
N ALA A 10 11.90 19.74 0.83
CA ALA A 10 11.32 18.57 1.42
C ALA A 10 11.30 18.83 2.93
N GLY A 11 10.25 19.47 3.41
CA GLY A 11 9.90 19.46 4.81
C GLY A 11 9.80 17.98 5.17
N ALA A 12 10.79 17.48 5.93
CA ALA A 12 10.78 16.12 6.40
C ALA A 12 9.53 15.98 7.27
N TYR A 13 8.47 15.40 6.69
CA TYR A 13 7.33 14.95 7.46
C TYR A 13 7.88 13.93 8.44
N ALA A 14 7.62 14.15 9.73
CA ALA A 14 8.12 13.26 10.76
C ALA A 14 7.60 11.84 10.49
N THR A 15 8.52 10.91 10.24
CA THR A 15 8.22 9.48 10.04
C THR A 15 8.80 8.64 11.18
N ASP A 16 9.21 9.27 12.26
CA ASP A 16 9.83 8.65 13.44
C ASP A 16 8.89 7.71 14.19
N TYR A 17 7.58 7.84 13.95
CA TYR A 17 6.56 6.92 14.47
C TYR A 17 6.37 5.66 13.62
N LEU A 18 6.89 5.64 12.38
CA LEU A 18 6.88 4.47 11.51
C LEU A 18 8.10 3.59 11.79
N THR A 19 7.90 2.28 11.82
CA THR A 19 9.00 1.31 11.84
C THR A 19 9.83 1.40 10.55
N THR A 20 11.05 0.88 10.56
CA THR A 20 11.91 0.83 9.36
C THR A 20 11.22 0.10 8.20
N PHE A 21 10.42 -0.93 8.49
CA PHE A 21 9.68 -1.65 7.47
C PHE A 21 8.54 -0.81 6.87
N GLU A 22 7.78 -0.11 7.70
CA GLU A 22 6.70 0.79 7.25
C GLU A 22 7.24 1.98 6.44
N GLN A 23 8.41 2.50 6.83
CA GLN A 23 9.12 3.53 6.05
C GLN A 23 9.52 2.99 4.66
N ALA A 24 9.99 1.74 4.58
CA ALA A 24 10.30 1.11 3.30
C ALA A 24 9.04 0.89 2.45
N VAL A 25 7.91 0.50 3.06
CA VAL A 25 6.61 0.38 2.36
C VAL A 25 6.15 1.74 1.82
N LEU A 26 6.27 2.83 2.60
CA LEU A 26 5.98 4.19 2.14
C LEU A 26 6.86 4.61 0.96
N ALA A 27 8.16 4.27 1.02
CA ALA A 27 9.10 4.58 -0.05
C ALA A 27 8.76 3.83 -1.34
N GLU A 28 8.46 2.53 -1.26
CA GLU A 28 8.03 1.72 -2.42
C GLU A 28 6.69 2.22 -2.99
N LEU A 29 5.72 2.57 -2.14
CA LEU A 29 4.44 3.14 -2.55
C LEU A 29 4.64 4.43 -3.35
N ASN A 30 5.44 5.36 -2.84
CA ASN A 30 5.73 6.62 -3.52
C ASN A 30 6.60 6.43 -4.76
N HIS A 31 7.49 5.43 -4.77
CA HIS A 31 8.25 5.07 -5.96
C HIS A 31 7.32 4.56 -7.08
N ALA A 32 6.38 3.65 -6.77
CA ALA A 32 5.42 3.17 -7.75
C ALA A 32 4.58 4.32 -8.33
N ARG A 33 4.10 5.23 -7.48
CA ARG A 33 3.29 6.38 -7.88
C ARG A 33 4.02 7.34 -8.81
N THR A 34 5.29 7.63 -8.52
CA THR A 34 6.07 8.65 -9.26
C THR A 34 6.82 8.07 -10.46
N ASN A 35 7.09 6.78 -10.48
CA ASN A 35 7.85 6.10 -11.54
C ASN A 35 7.20 4.78 -11.96
N PRO A 36 5.94 4.79 -12.42
CA PRO A 36 5.21 3.56 -12.73
C PRO A 36 5.89 2.71 -13.80
N GLY A 37 6.48 3.32 -14.84
CA GLY A 37 7.21 2.59 -15.89
C GLY A 37 8.42 1.82 -15.35
N HIS A 38 9.18 2.37 -14.41
CA HIS A 38 10.26 1.65 -13.74
C HIS A 38 9.70 0.51 -12.85
N TYR A 39 8.53 0.72 -12.25
CA TYR A 39 7.87 -0.32 -11.47
C TYR A 39 7.38 -1.48 -12.35
N ALA A 40 7.00 -1.20 -13.62
CA ALA A 40 6.67 -2.23 -14.61
C ALA A 40 7.84 -3.17 -14.89
N GLU A 41 9.08 -2.67 -14.88
CA GLU A 41 10.28 -3.50 -15.05
C GLU A 41 10.43 -4.55 -13.95
N TYR A 42 10.11 -4.20 -12.67
CA TYR A 42 10.12 -5.15 -11.57
C TYR A 42 9.08 -6.26 -11.75
N LEU A 43 7.90 -5.91 -12.25
CA LEU A 43 6.86 -6.90 -12.54
C LEU A 43 7.26 -7.78 -13.73
N ALA A 44 7.85 -7.20 -14.79
CA ALA A 44 8.31 -7.94 -15.96
C ALA A 44 9.33 -9.02 -15.61
N ASP A 45 10.20 -8.77 -14.64
CA ASP A 45 11.17 -9.75 -14.14
C ASP A 45 10.53 -10.98 -13.47
N LEU A 46 9.27 -10.89 -13.04
CA LEU A 46 8.55 -12.02 -12.45
C LEU A 46 8.03 -13.01 -13.49
N ARG A 47 7.89 -12.62 -14.76
CA ARG A 47 7.37 -13.49 -15.85
C ARG A 47 8.04 -14.85 -15.89
N LYS A 48 9.35 -14.88 -15.75
CA LYS A 48 10.18 -16.11 -15.83
C LYS A 48 9.91 -17.11 -14.70
N TYR A 49 9.23 -16.69 -13.64
CA TYR A 49 8.90 -17.52 -12.50
C TYR A 49 7.46 -18.05 -12.52
N PHE A 50 6.63 -17.62 -13.47
CA PHE A 50 5.28 -18.14 -13.63
C PHE A 50 5.24 -19.46 -14.38
N HIS A 51 4.51 -20.42 -13.83
CA HIS A 51 4.17 -21.71 -14.42
C HIS A 51 2.65 -21.91 -14.34
N GLY A 52 1.93 -21.41 -15.32
CA GLY A 52 0.47 -21.30 -15.24
C GLY A 52 0.05 -20.34 -14.13
N ARG A 53 -0.64 -20.85 -13.11
CA ARG A 53 -1.06 -20.08 -11.93
C ARG A 53 -0.05 -20.11 -10.78
N GLU A 54 1.02 -20.84 -10.91
CA GLU A 54 2.03 -20.93 -9.86
C GLU A 54 3.17 -19.92 -10.09
N LEU A 55 3.46 -19.11 -9.09
CA LEU A 55 4.65 -18.28 -9.04
C LEU A 55 5.73 -18.99 -8.20
N ARG A 56 6.83 -19.37 -8.86
CA ARG A 56 7.92 -20.19 -8.31
C ARG A 56 9.21 -19.37 -8.23
N ARG A 57 9.34 -18.54 -7.21
CA ARG A 57 10.57 -17.76 -6.98
C ARG A 57 11.62 -18.61 -6.25
N PRO A 58 12.92 -18.50 -6.59
CA PRO A 58 13.99 -19.23 -5.91
C PRO A 58 14.05 -18.90 -4.42
N GLY A 59 14.05 -19.93 -3.57
CA GLY A 59 14.16 -19.78 -2.12
C GLY A 59 12.85 -19.39 -1.41
N GLU A 60 11.76 -19.26 -2.15
CA GLU A 60 10.44 -18.95 -1.60
C GLU A 60 9.45 -20.10 -1.78
N PRO A 61 8.42 -20.19 -0.93
CA PRO A 61 7.31 -21.11 -1.16
C PRO A 61 6.63 -20.81 -2.50
N ILE A 62 6.09 -21.87 -3.15
CA ILE A 62 5.28 -21.69 -4.35
C ILE A 62 4.00 -20.93 -3.96
N LEU A 63 3.77 -19.79 -4.63
CA LEU A 63 2.53 -19.05 -4.48
C LEU A 63 1.55 -19.49 -5.58
N LEU A 64 0.39 -20.01 -5.18
CA LEU A 64 -0.72 -20.29 -6.09
C LEU A 64 -1.56 -19.01 -6.24
N THR A 65 -1.61 -18.47 -7.44
CA THR A 65 -2.38 -17.29 -7.81
C THR A 65 -3.76 -17.68 -8.36
N GLU A 66 -4.70 -16.76 -8.39
CA GLU A 66 -6.05 -16.98 -8.93
C GLU A 66 -6.08 -16.89 -10.47
N GLU A 67 -5.45 -15.88 -11.03
CA GLU A 67 -5.45 -15.58 -12.47
C GLU A 67 -4.11 -15.92 -13.14
N GLY A 68 -3.01 -15.89 -12.40
CA GLY A 68 -1.68 -16.22 -12.91
C GLY A 68 -1.04 -15.11 -13.75
N LEU A 69 -0.27 -15.52 -14.76
CA LEU A 69 0.44 -14.60 -15.65
C LEU A 69 -0.46 -13.52 -16.28
N PRO A 70 -1.73 -13.77 -16.67
CA PRO A 70 -2.60 -12.72 -17.20
C PRO A 70 -2.77 -11.50 -16.28
N ALA A 71 -2.91 -11.67 -14.97
CA ALA A 71 -3.02 -10.54 -14.04
C ALA A 71 -1.71 -9.75 -13.95
N LEU A 72 -0.57 -10.43 -14.02
CA LEU A 72 0.74 -9.77 -14.08
C LEU A 72 0.89 -8.94 -15.35
N GLU A 73 0.53 -9.49 -16.52
CA GLU A 73 0.64 -8.78 -17.81
C GLU A 73 -0.27 -7.55 -17.85
N GLU A 74 -1.50 -7.67 -17.34
CA GLU A 74 -2.42 -6.55 -17.21
C GLU A 74 -1.85 -5.44 -16.30
N ALA A 75 -1.21 -5.83 -15.19
CA ALA A 75 -0.58 -4.86 -14.30
C ALA A 75 0.61 -4.15 -14.96
N ILE A 76 1.41 -4.87 -15.75
CA ILE A 76 2.52 -4.28 -16.51
C ILE A 76 2.00 -3.27 -17.54
N GLU A 77 1.00 -3.66 -18.36
CA GLU A 77 0.38 -2.76 -19.35
C GLU A 77 -0.19 -1.49 -18.69
N PHE A 78 -0.86 -1.65 -17.53
CA PHE A 78 -1.33 -0.51 -16.75
C PHE A 78 -0.19 0.41 -16.32
N LEU A 79 0.90 -0.13 -15.76
CA LEU A 79 2.04 0.65 -15.28
C LEU A 79 2.82 1.35 -16.41
N GLU A 80 2.85 0.78 -17.61
CA GLU A 80 3.47 1.39 -18.80
C GLU A 80 2.65 2.56 -19.35
N THR A 81 1.36 2.64 -19.05
CA THR A 81 0.43 3.63 -19.61
C THR A 81 -0.07 4.67 -18.61
N VAL A 82 -0.13 4.34 -17.32
CA VAL A 82 -0.59 5.26 -16.28
C VAL A 82 0.36 6.45 -16.15
N GLN A 83 -0.21 7.65 -15.96
CA GLN A 83 0.60 8.82 -15.69
C GLN A 83 1.10 8.81 -14.24
N PRO A 84 2.35 9.24 -13.99
CA PRO A 84 2.85 9.46 -12.65
C PRO A 84 1.91 10.39 -11.85
N VAL A 85 1.76 10.09 -10.57
CA VAL A 85 0.98 10.89 -9.64
C VAL A 85 1.84 11.34 -8.45
N ASP A 86 1.40 12.38 -7.74
CA ASP A 86 2.16 12.95 -6.62
C ASP A 86 2.41 11.93 -5.50
N VAL A 87 3.49 12.15 -4.76
CA VAL A 87 3.79 11.38 -3.54
C VAL A 87 2.69 11.57 -2.50
N LEU A 88 2.47 10.53 -1.71
CA LEU A 88 1.63 10.59 -0.52
C LEU A 88 2.46 11.00 0.70
N LEU A 89 1.88 11.88 1.51
CA LEU A 89 2.48 12.34 2.74
C LEU A 89 2.05 11.42 3.90
N PRO A 90 2.96 11.00 4.77
CA PRO A 90 2.59 10.17 5.90
C PRO A 90 1.75 10.97 6.91
N SER A 91 0.71 10.33 7.44
CA SER A 91 -0.16 10.85 8.50
C SER A 91 -0.13 9.92 9.70
N ARG A 92 0.15 10.48 10.87
CA ARG A 92 0.20 9.70 12.11
C ARG A 92 -1.18 9.18 12.51
N GLY A 93 -2.21 9.99 12.40
CA GLY A 93 -3.58 9.57 12.76
C GLY A 93 -4.09 8.47 11.85
N LEU A 94 -3.85 8.54 10.53
CA LEU A 94 -4.17 7.43 9.62
C LEU A 94 -3.38 6.17 9.97
N SER A 95 -2.09 6.29 10.34
CA SER A 95 -1.29 5.14 10.75
C SER A 95 -1.81 4.50 12.04
N LEU A 96 -2.31 5.28 12.98
CA LEU A 96 -2.96 4.76 14.19
C LEU A 96 -4.29 4.04 13.86
N GLY A 97 -5.04 4.52 12.87
CA GLY A 97 -6.23 3.83 12.33
C GLY A 97 -5.88 2.47 11.74
N ALA A 98 -4.87 2.44 10.89
CA ALA A 98 -4.32 1.22 10.29
C ALA A 98 -3.78 0.25 11.37
N GLU A 99 -3.06 0.76 12.37
CA GLU A 99 -2.52 -0.03 13.48
C GLU A 99 -3.63 -0.69 14.33
N ALA A 100 -4.74 0.01 14.53
CA ALA A 100 -5.90 -0.56 15.24
C ALA A 100 -6.42 -1.80 14.50
N HIS A 101 -6.48 -1.77 13.16
CA HIS A 101 -6.90 -2.91 12.35
C HIS A 101 -5.88 -4.06 12.35
N VAL A 102 -4.59 -3.74 12.24
CA VAL A 102 -3.51 -4.74 12.41
C VAL A 102 -3.62 -5.44 13.74
N LYS A 103 -3.80 -4.71 14.84
CA LYS A 103 -3.96 -5.30 16.19
C LYS A 103 -5.20 -6.19 16.33
N ASP A 104 -6.30 -5.83 15.69
CA ASP A 104 -7.53 -6.62 15.68
C ASP A 104 -7.34 -7.93 14.90
N GLN A 105 -6.86 -7.87 13.67
CA GLN A 105 -6.69 -9.05 12.83
C GLN A 105 -5.51 -9.94 13.27
N SER A 106 -4.48 -9.37 13.86
CA SER A 106 -3.38 -10.14 14.46
C SER A 106 -3.88 -11.16 15.48
N ARG A 107 -4.91 -10.81 16.23
CA ARG A 107 -5.51 -11.68 17.29
C ARG A 107 -6.57 -12.62 16.74
N SER A 108 -7.45 -12.10 15.90
CA SER A 108 -8.59 -12.84 15.37
C SER A 108 -8.23 -13.77 14.22
N GLY A 109 -7.19 -13.45 13.44
CA GLY A 109 -6.88 -14.10 12.16
C GLY A 109 -7.91 -13.80 11.08
N ALA A 110 -8.80 -12.81 11.30
CA ALA A 110 -9.80 -12.38 10.33
C ALA A 110 -9.14 -11.72 9.11
N LEU A 111 -9.89 -11.63 8.01
CA LEU A 111 -9.47 -10.99 6.76
C LEU A 111 -10.45 -9.89 6.37
N GLY A 112 -9.98 -8.99 5.49
CA GLY A 112 -10.80 -7.91 4.91
C GLY A 112 -10.85 -6.67 5.80
N HIS A 113 -11.78 -5.77 5.47
CA HIS A 113 -11.79 -4.38 5.97
C HIS A 113 -12.59 -4.17 7.26
N GLY A 114 -13.42 -5.14 7.66
CA GLY A 114 -14.27 -5.04 8.86
C GLY A 114 -13.48 -5.28 10.14
N GLY A 115 -13.65 -4.41 11.13
CA GLY A 115 -13.12 -4.63 12.46
C GLY A 115 -13.97 -5.61 13.28
N GLY A 116 -13.38 -6.36 14.21
CA GLY A 116 -14.06 -7.27 15.11
C GLY A 116 -15.07 -6.57 16.04
N ASP A 117 -14.93 -5.27 16.22
CA ASP A 117 -15.87 -4.38 16.92
C ASP A 117 -16.99 -3.83 16.03
N GLY A 118 -17.04 -4.24 14.76
CA GLY A 118 -17.98 -3.76 13.75
C GLY A 118 -17.55 -2.45 13.06
N SER A 119 -16.37 -1.91 13.37
CA SER A 119 -15.89 -0.68 12.74
C SER A 119 -15.53 -0.89 11.27
N THR A 120 -15.79 0.13 10.45
CA THR A 120 -15.24 0.29 9.11
C THR A 120 -13.85 0.91 9.18
N SER A 121 -13.11 0.91 8.05
CA SER A 121 -11.84 1.64 7.95
C SER A 121 -12.03 3.13 8.22
N TRP A 122 -13.11 3.73 7.71
CA TRP A 122 -13.44 5.15 7.96
C TRP A 122 -13.68 5.47 9.43
N ASP A 123 -14.33 4.57 10.18
CA ASP A 123 -14.52 4.73 11.63
C ASP A 123 -13.16 4.72 12.34
N ARG A 124 -12.25 3.81 11.93
CA ARG A 124 -10.91 3.73 12.52
C ARG A 124 -10.07 4.96 12.24
N MET A 125 -10.06 5.45 10.98
CA MET A 125 -9.41 6.70 10.61
C MET A 125 -9.93 7.89 11.42
N ASN A 126 -11.24 7.96 11.65
CA ASN A 126 -11.89 9.04 12.39
C ASN A 126 -11.67 9.00 13.92
N ARG A 127 -11.07 7.95 14.47
CA ARG A 127 -10.68 7.92 15.90
C ARG A 127 -9.52 8.87 16.21
N TYR A 128 -8.68 9.15 15.23
CA TYR A 128 -7.40 9.86 15.40
C TYR A 128 -7.32 11.16 14.63
N GLY A 129 -8.38 11.52 13.93
CA GLY A 129 -8.47 12.72 13.12
C GLY A 129 -9.75 12.76 12.32
N THR A 130 -9.75 13.50 11.22
CA THR A 130 -10.88 13.54 10.28
C THR A 130 -10.37 13.52 8.85
N TRP A 131 -10.70 12.47 8.11
CA TRP A 131 -10.43 12.43 6.68
C TRP A 131 -11.35 13.37 5.91
N GLN A 132 -10.91 13.88 4.77
CA GLN A 132 -11.63 14.85 3.95
C GLN A 132 -11.61 14.40 2.49
N TYR A 133 -12.67 14.74 1.78
CA TYR A 133 -12.88 14.51 0.35
C TYR A 133 -13.10 13.03 -0.01
N THR A 134 -12.09 12.20 0.10
CA THR A 134 -12.12 10.78 -0.23
C THR A 134 -11.19 10.00 0.70
N ALA A 135 -11.51 8.73 0.95
CA ALA A 135 -10.68 7.83 1.74
C ALA A 135 -10.85 6.38 1.27
N ALA A 136 -9.81 5.58 1.41
CA ALA A 136 -9.80 4.15 1.11
C ALA A 136 -8.81 3.41 1.98
N GLU A 137 -8.90 2.08 1.97
CA GLU A 137 -7.96 1.19 2.66
C GLU A 137 -7.49 0.10 1.70
N ASN A 138 -6.19 -0.18 1.70
CA ASN A 138 -5.60 -1.39 1.12
C ASN A 138 -5.03 -2.27 2.22
N ILE A 139 -5.14 -3.59 2.06
CA ILE A 139 -4.56 -4.56 2.98
C ILE A 139 -3.76 -5.59 2.17
N SER A 140 -2.50 -5.80 2.56
CA SER A 140 -1.62 -6.86 2.05
C SER A 140 -1.43 -7.92 3.12
N TYR A 141 -1.40 -9.18 2.71
CA TYR A 141 -1.15 -10.33 3.59
C TYR A 141 -0.01 -11.20 3.05
N GLY A 142 0.87 -11.67 3.92
CA GLY A 142 1.86 -12.69 3.61
C GLY A 142 3.20 -12.19 3.06
N ASN A 143 3.33 -10.91 2.74
CA ASN A 143 4.58 -10.36 2.21
C ASN A 143 5.49 -9.82 3.32
N ASN A 144 6.73 -10.25 3.33
CA ASN A 144 7.73 -9.88 4.34
C ASN A 144 8.78 -8.87 3.82
N ASP A 145 8.63 -8.38 2.60
CA ASP A 145 9.43 -7.28 2.03
C ASP A 145 8.50 -6.21 1.44
N ALA A 146 8.97 -4.96 1.49
CA ALA A 146 8.16 -3.80 1.11
C ALA A 146 7.75 -3.81 -0.36
N ARG A 147 8.64 -4.26 -1.25
CA ARG A 147 8.34 -4.37 -2.68
C ARG A 147 7.30 -5.46 -2.96
N GLY A 148 7.39 -6.61 -2.28
CA GLY A 148 6.41 -7.67 -2.36
C GLY A 148 5.01 -7.21 -1.94
N VAL A 149 4.91 -6.38 -0.88
CA VAL A 149 3.65 -5.75 -0.47
C VAL A 149 3.05 -4.94 -1.62
N LEU A 150 3.84 -4.07 -2.26
CA LEU A 150 3.35 -3.22 -3.35
C LEU A 150 3.05 -4.01 -4.63
N ILE A 151 3.89 -4.98 -5.00
CA ILE A 151 3.65 -5.83 -6.17
C ILE A 151 2.33 -6.58 -6.02
N GLN A 152 2.05 -7.17 -4.85
CA GLN A 152 0.79 -7.86 -4.58
C GLN A 152 -0.41 -6.94 -4.81
N LEU A 153 -0.38 -5.73 -4.24
CA LEU A 153 -1.48 -4.77 -4.35
C LEU A 153 -1.62 -4.16 -5.76
N ILE A 154 -0.53 -4.08 -6.52
CA ILE A 154 -0.54 -3.58 -7.91
C ILE A 154 -1.00 -4.67 -8.88
N VAL A 155 -0.53 -5.91 -8.74
CA VAL A 155 -1.02 -7.03 -9.55
C VAL A 155 -2.48 -7.28 -9.26
N ASP A 156 -2.84 -7.26 -7.97
CA ASP A 156 -4.22 -7.34 -7.47
C ASP A 156 -4.95 -8.60 -7.98
N ASP A 157 -4.21 -9.72 -8.00
CA ASP A 157 -4.65 -11.03 -8.48
C ASP A 157 -5.91 -11.50 -7.72
N GLY A 158 -6.92 -11.98 -8.46
CA GLY A 158 -8.19 -12.42 -7.90
C GLY A 158 -9.15 -11.27 -7.53
N THR A 159 -8.81 -10.00 -7.83
CA THR A 159 -9.64 -8.82 -7.57
C THR A 159 -10.05 -8.17 -8.90
N PRO A 160 -11.20 -8.54 -9.49
CA PRO A 160 -11.52 -8.17 -10.87
C PRO A 160 -11.59 -6.66 -11.15
N ASN A 161 -11.92 -5.85 -10.14
CA ASN A 161 -11.99 -4.38 -10.28
C ASN A 161 -10.64 -3.67 -10.01
N ARG A 162 -9.60 -4.43 -9.66
CA ARG A 162 -8.25 -3.91 -9.33
C ARG A 162 -8.30 -2.75 -8.32
N GLY A 163 -9.11 -2.94 -7.28
CA GLY A 163 -9.38 -1.88 -6.30
C GLY A 163 -8.15 -1.38 -5.57
N HIS A 164 -7.23 -2.29 -5.21
CA HIS A 164 -6.01 -1.90 -4.53
C HIS A 164 -5.07 -1.09 -5.44
N ARG A 165 -4.90 -1.51 -6.69
CA ARG A 165 -4.14 -0.77 -7.72
C ARG A 165 -4.75 0.60 -7.97
N THR A 166 -6.08 0.67 -8.11
CA THR A 166 -6.81 1.93 -8.30
C THR A 166 -6.55 2.90 -7.15
N ASN A 167 -6.55 2.44 -5.90
CA ASN A 167 -6.22 3.27 -4.75
C ASN A 167 -4.77 3.77 -4.78
N ILE A 168 -3.80 2.90 -5.14
CA ILE A 168 -2.39 3.29 -5.22
C ILE A 168 -2.18 4.44 -6.20
N PHE A 169 -2.82 4.41 -7.37
CA PHE A 169 -2.62 5.41 -8.43
C PHE A 169 -3.70 6.51 -8.47
N ASN A 170 -4.57 6.57 -7.46
CA ASN A 170 -5.56 7.63 -7.38
C ASN A 170 -4.88 9.00 -7.15
N PRO A 171 -5.08 9.99 -8.05
CA PRO A 171 -4.49 11.33 -7.93
C PRO A 171 -5.14 12.18 -6.84
N ASP A 172 -6.33 11.79 -6.35
CA ASP A 172 -7.05 12.57 -5.34
C ASP A 172 -6.52 12.33 -3.92
N TYR A 173 -5.75 11.26 -3.69
CA TYR A 173 -5.14 11.02 -2.39
C TYR A 173 -3.87 11.86 -2.21
N ARG A 174 -3.73 12.43 -0.99
CA ARG A 174 -2.60 13.25 -0.56
C ARG A 174 -1.88 12.67 0.65
N TYR A 175 -2.60 11.92 1.48
CA TYR A 175 -2.11 11.38 2.75
C TYR A 175 -2.26 9.88 2.78
N VAL A 176 -1.34 9.23 3.51
CA VAL A 176 -1.40 7.80 3.78
C VAL A 176 -0.97 7.51 5.22
N GLY A 177 -1.69 6.63 5.88
CA GLY A 177 -1.25 5.96 7.10
C GLY A 177 -0.84 4.53 6.79
N ILE A 178 0.24 4.06 7.40
CA ILE A 178 0.75 2.70 7.20
C ILE A 178 0.97 2.07 8.56
N ALA A 179 0.51 0.83 8.70
CA ALA A 179 0.85 -0.03 9.82
C ALA A 179 1.05 -1.47 9.32
N CYS A 180 2.10 -2.11 9.80
CA CYS A 180 2.39 -3.51 9.51
C CYS A 180 2.60 -4.28 10.81
N GLY A 181 2.17 -5.53 10.84
CA GLY A 181 2.32 -6.37 12.03
C GLY A 181 1.99 -7.83 11.77
N PRO A 182 2.13 -8.68 12.80
CA PRO A 182 1.92 -10.12 12.64
C PRO A 182 0.46 -10.43 12.31
N HIS A 183 0.26 -11.47 11.47
CA HIS A 183 -1.03 -12.06 11.19
C HIS A 183 -1.00 -13.56 11.42
N HIS A 184 -2.01 -14.10 12.13
CA HIS A 184 -2.01 -15.49 12.60
C HIS A 184 -1.81 -16.52 11.47
N HIS A 185 -2.45 -16.32 10.33
CA HIS A 185 -2.40 -17.27 9.20
C HIS A 185 -1.35 -16.93 8.15
N PHE A 186 -0.99 -15.64 8.00
CA PHE A 186 -0.15 -15.16 6.91
C PHE A 186 1.24 -14.68 7.36
N GLY A 187 1.55 -14.75 8.66
CA GLY A 187 2.81 -14.28 9.21
C GLY A 187 2.87 -12.76 9.34
N LEU A 188 2.68 -12.01 8.27
CA LEU A 188 2.66 -10.54 8.26
C LEU A 188 1.44 -10.02 7.51
N MET A 189 0.94 -8.85 7.94
CA MET A 189 -0.01 -8.03 7.20
C MET A 189 0.43 -6.57 7.20
N CYS A 190 0.04 -5.81 6.18
CA CYS A 190 0.19 -4.36 6.12
C CYS A 190 -1.13 -3.71 5.73
N VAL A 191 -1.52 -2.67 6.45
CA VAL A 191 -2.69 -1.83 6.19
C VAL A 191 -2.22 -0.46 5.73
N MET A 192 -2.84 0.06 4.68
CA MET A 192 -2.60 1.40 4.14
C MET A 192 -3.92 2.15 4.08
N ASP A 193 -4.07 3.17 4.90
CA ASP A 193 -5.23 4.06 4.92
C ASP A 193 -4.93 5.32 4.11
N PHE A 194 -5.69 5.57 3.05
CA PHE A 194 -5.52 6.71 2.14
C PHE A 194 -6.56 7.79 2.43
N ALA A 195 -6.17 9.06 2.26
CA ALA A 195 -7.11 10.18 2.32
C ALA A 195 -6.73 11.32 1.35
N GLY A 196 -7.75 11.99 0.78
CA GLY A 196 -7.56 13.20 -0.03
C GLY A 196 -7.18 14.42 0.81
N GLY A 197 -7.58 14.45 2.07
CA GLY A 197 -7.16 15.38 3.11
C GLY A 197 -7.29 14.73 4.47
N TYR A 198 -6.49 15.16 5.44
CA TYR A 198 -6.59 14.65 6.81
C TYR A 198 -6.25 15.73 7.83
N VAL A 199 -7.13 15.91 8.80
CA VAL A 199 -6.93 16.81 9.93
C VAL A 199 -6.66 15.95 11.16
N GLU A 200 -5.42 15.97 11.63
CA GLU A 200 -5.02 15.24 12.84
C GLU A 200 -5.84 15.71 14.07
N SER A 201 -6.28 14.78 14.90
CA SER A 201 -6.79 15.16 16.23
C SER A 201 -5.66 15.83 17.02
N LYS A 202 -5.97 16.94 17.69
CA LYS A 202 -5.01 17.52 18.64
C LYS A 202 -4.80 16.48 19.73
N GLY A 203 -3.57 15.98 19.86
CA GLY A 203 -3.20 15.09 20.96
C GLY A 203 -3.59 15.75 22.30
N GLU A 204 -4.29 15.02 23.15
CA GLU A 204 -4.46 15.38 24.54
C GLU A 204 -3.13 15.30 25.30
#